data_f857d708c4316001f0741086e09bcd94
#
_entry.id   f857d708c4316001f0741086e09bcd94
#
_cell.length_a   1.000
_cell.length_b   1.000
_cell.length_c   1.000
_cell.angle_alpha   90.00
_cell.angle_beta   90.00
_cell.angle_gamma   90.00
#
_symmetry.space_group_name_H-M   'P 1'
#
loop_
_entity.id
_entity.type
_entity.pdbx_description
1 polymer ?
#
loop_
_entity_poly.entity_id
_entity_poly.type
_entity_poly.pdbx_seq_one_letter_code
_entity_poly.pdbx_strand_id
1 'polypeptide(L)'
;GYVTDILTDQAIKFIQQPRDKPFLLYIAHKALHPNVVQRDDGRVVNIGEGDFVPAPRHEGLYESEVYNRRPNNGIAPLDKPALMQKIDSLPPLGPETATKEKTIRERAEMLMAVDEGLGKMMQELERLKLLDNTIIVFTSDHGYWYGEHGLNEERRLAYEEAIRIPLLVRYPPKVQQGSKPDNMVLSIDLAPTLVQLAGEALTDKFQGRSLVPIFENSVENWRSSILIEYYSDTVFKKMKSMGY
;
A
#
# COMPACT_ATOMS: atom_id res chain seq x y z
N GLY A 1 -1.77 1.13 -23.92
CA GLY A 1 -1.22 2.13 -22.98
C GLY A 1 -0.87 1.48 -21.64
N TYR A 2 -0.06 2.15 -20.84
CA TYR A 2 0.29 1.70 -19.50
C TYR A 2 -0.89 1.88 -18.54
N VAL A 3 -1.23 0.86 -17.75
CA VAL A 3 -2.48 0.83 -16.98
C VAL A 3 -2.59 1.97 -15.96
N THR A 4 -1.48 2.36 -15.32
CA THR A 4 -1.45 3.48 -14.37
C THR A 4 -1.78 4.81 -15.06
N ASP A 5 -1.28 5.01 -16.28
CA ASP A 5 -1.58 6.22 -17.08
C ASP A 5 -3.07 6.25 -17.48
N ILE A 6 -3.61 5.10 -17.89
CA ILE A 6 -5.04 4.99 -18.24
C ILE A 6 -5.91 5.35 -17.02
N LEU A 7 -5.58 4.84 -15.83
CA LEU A 7 -6.31 5.18 -14.59
C LEU A 7 -6.20 6.67 -14.27
N THR A 8 -5.02 7.26 -14.42
CA THR A 8 -4.80 8.70 -14.25
C THR A 8 -5.66 9.52 -15.20
N ASP A 9 -5.68 9.16 -16.49
CA ASP A 9 -6.47 9.86 -17.49
C ASP A 9 -7.99 9.77 -17.22
N GLN A 10 -8.47 8.61 -16.76
CA GLN A 10 -9.86 8.47 -16.35
C GLN A 10 -10.19 9.29 -15.10
N ALA A 11 -9.28 9.32 -14.12
CA ALA A 11 -9.42 10.14 -12.94
C ALA A 11 -9.50 11.65 -13.28
N ILE A 12 -8.64 12.13 -14.17
CA ILE A 12 -8.67 13.52 -14.64
C ILE A 12 -9.98 13.83 -15.35
N LYS A 13 -10.42 12.96 -16.26
CA LYS A 13 -11.74 13.11 -16.92
C LYS A 13 -12.88 13.17 -15.92
N PHE A 14 -12.82 12.36 -14.86
CA PHE A 14 -13.81 12.39 -13.79
C PHE A 14 -13.76 13.71 -13.01
N ILE A 15 -12.57 14.22 -12.67
CA ILE A 15 -12.38 15.50 -11.97
C ILE A 15 -12.93 16.67 -12.81
N GLN A 16 -12.79 16.64 -14.13
CA GLN A 16 -13.24 17.66 -15.06
C GLN A 16 -14.76 17.74 -15.24
N GLN A 17 -15.50 16.71 -14.84
CA GLN A 17 -16.94 16.71 -15.03
C GLN A 17 -17.60 17.79 -14.18
N PRO A 18 -18.48 18.65 -14.75
CA PRO A 18 -19.28 19.60 -13.99
C PRO A 18 -20.14 18.90 -12.94
N ARG A 19 -20.18 19.45 -11.73
CA ARG A 19 -20.99 18.87 -10.65
C ARG A 19 -21.38 19.91 -9.61
N ASP A 20 -22.56 19.73 -9.06
CA ASP A 20 -23.11 20.60 -7.99
C ASP A 20 -22.91 19.99 -6.59
N LYS A 21 -22.42 18.74 -6.54
CA LYS A 21 -22.25 17.98 -5.29
C LYS A 21 -20.78 17.57 -5.08
N PRO A 22 -20.36 17.39 -3.82
CA PRO A 22 -19.08 16.79 -3.52
C PRO A 22 -18.91 15.41 -4.20
N PHE A 23 -17.68 14.99 -4.41
CA PHE A 23 -17.38 13.69 -4.99
C PHE A 23 -16.41 12.90 -4.10
N LEU A 24 -16.44 11.61 -4.26
CA LEU A 24 -15.41 10.68 -3.80
C LEU A 24 -14.81 10.00 -5.02
N LEU A 25 -13.49 10.06 -5.14
CA LEU A 25 -12.73 9.36 -6.15
C LEU A 25 -11.77 8.37 -5.46
N TYR A 26 -11.99 7.09 -5.64
CA TYR A 26 -11.12 6.03 -5.15
C TYR A 26 -10.38 5.40 -6.33
N ILE A 27 -9.05 5.45 -6.29
CA ILE A 27 -8.18 4.92 -7.35
C ILE A 27 -7.33 3.81 -6.76
N ALA A 28 -7.59 2.58 -7.19
CA ALA A 28 -6.79 1.41 -6.84
C ALA A 28 -5.83 1.10 -8.00
N HIS A 29 -4.58 1.53 -7.89
CA HIS A 29 -3.57 1.22 -8.88
C HIS A 29 -3.19 -0.27 -8.84
N LYS A 30 -2.95 -0.87 -10.01
CA LYS A 30 -2.32 -2.19 -10.09
C LYS A 30 -0.82 -2.15 -9.76
N ALA A 31 -0.18 -1.02 -9.91
CA ALA A 31 1.18 -0.80 -9.40
C ALA A 31 1.14 -0.91 -7.85
N LEU A 32 2.03 -1.56 -7.29
CA LEU A 32 3.28 -2.24 -7.53
C LEU A 32 3.15 -3.79 -7.61
N HIS A 33 2.09 -4.31 -8.20
CA HIS A 33 1.84 -5.74 -8.30
C HIS A 33 2.55 -6.32 -9.54
N PRO A 34 3.08 -7.55 -9.47
CA PRO A 34 3.68 -8.19 -10.64
C PRO A 34 2.67 -8.42 -11.75
N ASN A 35 3.16 -8.58 -12.97
CA ASN A 35 2.32 -8.85 -14.13
C ASN A 35 1.88 -10.32 -14.15
N VAL A 36 0.77 -10.59 -13.50
CA VAL A 36 0.20 -11.94 -13.36
C VAL A 36 -1.26 -11.96 -13.76
N VAL A 37 -1.74 -13.11 -14.22
CA VAL A 37 -3.17 -13.39 -14.39
C VAL A 37 -3.60 -14.42 -13.37
N GLN A 38 -4.59 -14.07 -12.57
CA GLN A 38 -5.28 -15.02 -11.72
C GLN A 38 -6.43 -15.63 -12.52
N ARG A 39 -6.47 -16.95 -12.64
CA ARG A 39 -7.54 -17.69 -13.29
C ARG A 39 -8.68 -17.98 -12.32
N ASP A 40 -9.84 -18.32 -12.84
CA ASP A 40 -11.05 -18.62 -12.07
C ASP A 40 -10.87 -19.77 -11.06
N ASP A 41 -9.93 -20.68 -11.34
CA ASP A 41 -9.56 -21.78 -10.45
C ASP A 41 -8.55 -21.40 -9.35
N GLY A 42 -8.25 -20.10 -9.21
CA GLY A 42 -7.30 -19.55 -8.25
C GLY A 42 -5.82 -19.69 -8.63
N ARG A 43 -5.51 -20.32 -9.78
CA ARG A 43 -4.12 -20.40 -10.24
C ARG A 43 -3.61 -19.04 -10.70
N VAL A 44 -2.41 -18.70 -10.27
CA VAL A 44 -1.68 -17.53 -10.74
C VAL A 44 -0.76 -17.96 -11.88
N VAL A 45 -0.87 -17.27 -13.01
CA VAL A 45 -0.03 -17.48 -14.18
C VAL A 45 0.72 -16.18 -14.45
N ASN A 46 2.04 -16.25 -14.43
CA ASN A 46 2.87 -15.14 -14.84
C ASN A 46 2.69 -14.90 -16.34
N ILE A 47 2.54 -13.64 -16.72
CA ILE A 47 2.55 -13.23 -18.12
C ILE A 47 3.94 -12.63 -18.38
N GLY A 48 4.66 -13.23 -19.31
CA GLY A 48 6.06 -12.92 -19.54
C GLY A 48 6.95 -13.60 -18.47
N GLU A 49 8.01 -12.95 -18.06
CA GLU A 49 8.96 -13.47 -17.07
C GLU A 49 8.52 -13.27 -15.59
N GLY A 50 7.25 -12.98 -15.36
CA GLY A 50 6.69 -12.78 -14.01
C GLY A 50 7.07 -11.45 -13.38
N ASP A 51 7.39 -10.50 -14.20
CA ASP A 51 8.10 -9.31 -13.80
C ASP A 51 7.19 -8.18 -13.35
N PHE A 52 7.77 -7.33 -12.54
CA PHE A 52 7.28 -6.00 -12.29
C PHE A 52 7.58 -5.14 -13.51
N VAL A 53 6.55 -4.61 -14.15
CA VAL A 53 6.68 -3.91 -15.44
C VAL A 53 6.49 -2.41 -15.22
N PRO A 54 7.57 -1.62 -15.15
CA PRO A 54 7.47 -0.15 -15.09
C PRO A 54 6.94 0.44 -16.40
N ALA A 55 6.55 1.70 -16.36
CA ALA A 55 6.27 2.43 -17.60
C ALA A 55 7.57 2.57 -18.41
N PRO A 56 7.54 2.44 -19.76
CA PRO A 56 8.76 2.50 -20.58
C PRO A 56 9.63 3.73 -20.34
N ARG A 57 9.03 4.86 -19.98
CA ARG A 57 9.75 6.09 -19.64
C ARG A 57 10.49 6.08 -18.31
N HIS A 58 10.23 5.06 -17.47
CA HIS A 58 10.86 4.91 -16.16
C HIS A 58 11.79 3.70 -16.09
N GLU A 59 11.83 2.86 -17.12
CA GLU A 59 12.72 1.71 -17.18
C GLU A 59 14.19 2.13 -17.03
N GLY A 60 14.90 1.48 -16.11
CA GLY A 60 16.31 1.76 -15.83
C GLY A 60 16.60 3.03 -15.02
N LEU A 61 15.56 3.74 -14.58
CA LEU A 61 15.74 4.97 -13.78
C LEU A 61 16.55 4.75 -12.51
N TYR A 62 16.41 3.57 -11.91
CA TYR A 62 17.11 3.19 -10.68
C TYR A 62 18.15 2.08 -10.90
N GLU A 63 18.66 1.90 -12.12
CA GLU A 63 19.59 0.80 -12.45
C GLU A 63 20.86 0.81 -11.60
N SER A 64 21.40 2.00 -11.30
CA SER A 64 22.59 2.19 -10.47
C SER A 64 22.32 2.19 -8.97
N GLU A 65 21.06 2.24 -8.56
CA GLU A 65 20.71 2.32 -7.15
C GLU A 65 20.85 0.98 -6.45
N VAL A 66 21.39 1.01 -5.24
CA VAL A 66 21.50 -0.14 -4.35
C VAL A 66 20.55 0.07 -3.17
N TYR A 67 19.63 -0.86 -3.00
CA TYR A 67 18.70 -0.81 -1.89
C TYR A 67 19.43 -1.08 -0.55
N ASN A 68 19.28 -0.15 0.38
CA ASN A 68 19.88 -0.30 1.70
C ASN A 68 19.07 -1.33 2.52
N ARG A 69 19.59 -2.56 2.57
CA ARG A 69 18.93 -3.69 3.25
C ARG A 69 18.89 -3.48 4.75
N ARG A 70 17.79 -3.90 5.37
CA ARG A 70 17.68 -3.93 6.83
C ARG A 70 18.58 -5.02 7.43
N PRO A 71 18.98 -4.89 8.70
CA PRO A 71 19.86 -5.88 9.34
C PRO A 71 19.35 -7.31 9.36
N ASN A 72 18.01 -7.50 9.34
CA ASN A 72 17.36 -8.81 9.32
C ASN A 72 17.14 -9.39 7.91
N ASN A 73 17.68 -8.75 6.88
CA ASN A 73 17.57 -9.24 5.52
C ASN A 73 18.32 -10.57 5.33
N GLY A 74 17.65 -11.55 4.74
CA GLY A 74 18.19 -12.89 4.53
C GLY A 74 18.41 -13.72 5.80
N ILE A 75 18.05 -13.21 6.98
CA ILE A 75 18.22 -13.91 8.23
C ILE A 75 16.95 -14.69 8.57
N ALA A 76 17.06 -16.03 8.58
CA ALA A 76 15.94 -16.91 8.90
C ALA A 76 15.46 -16.70 10.36
N PRO A 77 14.14 -16.66 10.60
CA PRO A 77 13.58 -16.47 11.93
C PRO A 77 13.60 -17.78 12.74
N LEU A 78 14.76 -18.17 13.25
CA LEU A 78 14.97 -19.45 13.94
C LEU A 78 14.10 -19.63 15.19
N ASP A 79 13.64 -18.55 15.78
CA ASP A 79 12.72 -18.53 16.90
C ASP A 79 11.26 -18.78 16.53
N LYS A 80 10.96 -18.97 15.24
CA LYS A 80 9.62 -19.24 14.70
C LYS A 80 9.54 -20.65 14.11
N PRO A 81 9.34 -21.70 14.90
CA PRO A 81 9.38 -23.10 14.44
C PRO A 81 8.46 -23.38 13.23
N ALA A 82 7.27 -22.78 13.23
CA ALA A 82 6.33 -22.96 12.12
C ALA A 82 6.86 -22.44 10.78
N LEU A 83 7.53 -21.28 10.78
CA LEU A 83 8.16 -20.73 9.57
C LEU A 83 9.38 -21.54 9.12
N MET A 84 10.05 -22.21 10.06
CA MET A 84 11.23 -23.02 9.79
C MET A 84 10.91 -24.45 9.34
N GLN A 85 9.64 -24.86 9.35
CA GLN A 85 9.25 -26.18 8.86
C GLN A 85 9.65 -26.36 7.40
N LYS A 86 10.24 -27.53 7.11
CA LYS A 86 10.56 -27.92 5.75
C LYS A 86 9.27 -28.20 4.99
N ILE A 87 9.11 -27.59 3.84
CA ILE A 87 7.97 -27.75 2.95
C ILE A 87 8.48 -28.19 1.59
N ASP A 88 8.32 -29.46 1.27
CA ASP A 88 8.62 -30.11 -0.01
C ASP A 88 9.60 -29.36 -0.93
N SER A 89 9.04 -28.62 -1.89
CA SER A 89 9.80 -27.91 -2.93
C SER A 89 10.22 -26.48 -2.57
N LEU A 90 9.90 -25.99 -1.36
CA LEU A 90 10.29 -24.65 -0.98
C LEU A 90 11.69 -24.67 -0.35
N PRO A 91 12.59 -23.77 -0.78
CA PRO A 91 13.89 -23.62 -0.15
C PRO A 91 13.75 -23.17 1.31
N PRO A 92 14.70 -23.51 2.18
CA PRO A 92 14.75 -22.94 3.52
C PRO A 92 14.91 -21.41 3.44
N LEU A 93 14.30 -20.71 4.42
CA LEU A 93 14.43 -19.25 4.47
C LEU A 93 15.88 -18.82 4.69
N GLY A 94 16.34 -17.84 3.96
CA GLY A 94 17.71 -17.36 4.01
C GLY A 94 18.00 -16.31 2.93
N PRO A 95 19.27 -16.00 2.67
CA PRO A 95 19.66 -15.02 1.66
C PRO A 95 19.12 -15.34 0.25
N GLU A 96 19.07 -16.63 -0.11
CA GLU A 96 18.64 -17.08 -1.43
C GLU A 96 17.13 -16.91 -1.68
N THR A 97 16.36 -16.76 -0.60
CA THR A 97 14.92 -16.52 -0.68
C THR A 97 14.57 -15.04 -0.57
N ALA A 98 15.53 -14.17 -0.32
CA ALA A 98 15.31 -12.73 -0.24
C ALA A 98 14.98 -12.13 -1.60
N THR A 99 14.18 -11.07 -1.60
CA THR A 99 13.80 -10.33 -2.82
C THR A 99 15.04 -9.76 -3.52
N LYS A 100 15.13 -9.97 -4.83
CA LYS A 100 16.25 -9.52 -5.66
C LYS A 100 16.26 -8.00 -5.83
N GLU A 101 17.44 -7.41 -6.01
CA GLU A 101 17.59 -5.97 -6.28
C GLU A 101 16.79 -5.51 -7.50
N LYS A 102 16.80 -6.29 -8.59
CA LYS A 102 16.02 -6.00 -9.80
C LYS A 102 14.54 -5.75 -9.45
N THR A 103 13.90 -6.65 -8.70
CA THR A 103 12.50 -6.52 -8.28
C THR A 103 12.25 -5.22 -7.50
N ILE A 104 13.16 -4.84 -6.61
CA ILE A 104 13.02 -3.63 -5.80
C ILE A 104 13.08 -2.38 -6.68
N ARG A 105 14.03 -2.34 -7.62
CA ARG A 105 14.18 -1.24 -8.58
C ARG A 105 12.97 -1.10 -9.48
N GLU A 106 12.52 -2.19 -10.10
CA GLU A 106 11.34 -2.20 -10.97
C GLU A 106 10.08 -1.72 -10.24
N ARG A 107 9.91 -2.11 -8.98
CA ARG A 107 8.81 -1.61 -8.15
C ARG A 107 8.91 -0.11 -7.88
N ALA A 108 10.11 0.40 -7.60
CA ALA A 108 10.34 1.83 -7.46
C ALA A 108 10.04 2.59 -8.76
N GLU A 109 10.46 2.06 -9.90
CA GLU A 109 10.17 2.60 -11.23
C GLU A 109 8.66 2.59 -11.56
N MET A 110 7.93 1.54 -11.16
CA MET A 110 6.46 1.50 -11.27
C MET A 110 5.79 2.60 -10.45
N LEU A 111 6.33 2.91 -9.27
CA LEU A 111 5.77 3.94 -8.39
C LEU A 111 5.87 5.34 -9.01
N MET A 112 6.88 5.58 -9.84
CA MET A 112 7.05 6.87 -10.53
C MET A 112 5.84 7.24 -11.39
N ALA A 113 5.19 6.27 -12.04
CA ALA A 113 3.98 6.53 -12.81
C ALA A 113 2.78 6.88 -11.93
N VAL A 114 2.72 6.36 -10.71
CA VAL A 114 1.68 6.72 -9.72
C VAL A 114 1.90 8.15 -9.23
N ASP A 115 3.15 8.49 -8.90
CA ASP A 115 3.53 9.83 -8.44
C ASP A 115 3.24 10.91 -9.50
N GLU A 116 3.67 10.67 -10.75
CA GLU A 116 3.32 11.55 -11.87
C GLU A 116 1.80 11.69 -12.06
N GLY A 117 1.06 10.59 -11.93
CA GLY A 117 -0.39 10.58 -12.03
C GLY A 117 -1.04 11.43 -10.95
N LEU A 118 -0.59 11.31 -9.72
CA LEU A 118 -1.05 12.13 -8.60
C LEU A 118 -0.74 13.62 -8.86
N GLY A 119 0.48 13.93 -9.31
CA GLY A 119 0.87 15.29 -9.66
C GLY A 119 -0.06 15.91 -10.73
N LYS A 120 -0.39 15.16 -11.79
CA LYS A 120 -1.32 15.62 -12.84
C LYS A 120 -2.74 15.86 -12.30
N MET A 121 -3.24 14.97 -11.44
CA MET A 121 -4.55 15.15 -10.80
C MET A 121 -4.57 16.39 -9.90
N MET A 122 -3.52 16.63 -9.12
CA MET A 122 -3.40 17.81 -8.27
C MET A 122 -3.35 19.11 -9.11
N GLN A 123 -2.60 19.12 -10.21
CA GLN A 123 -2.57 20.27 -11.14
C GLN A 123 -3.97 20.55 -11.72
N GLU A 124 -4.73 19.52 -12.07
CA GLU A 124 -6.08 19.70 -12.58
C GLU A 124 -7.05 20.23 -11.51
N LEU A 125 -6.96 19.71 -10.29
CA LEU A 125 -7.72 20.25 -9.15
C LEU A 125 -7.37 21.72 -8.87
N GLU A 126 -6.11 22.09 -8.98
CA GLU A 126 -5.65 23.47 -8.83
C GLU A 126 -6.20 24.37 -9.94
N ARG A 127 -6.13 23.93 -11.20
CA ARG A 127 -6.70 24.64 -12.35
C ARG A 127 -8.19 24.91 -12.16
N LEU A 128 -8.92 23.95 -11.58
CA LEU A 128 -10.35 24.07 -11.26
C LEU A 128 -10.64 24.80 -9.93
N LYS A 129 -9.62 25.25 -9.19
CA LYS A 129 -9.72 25.88 -7.86
C LYS A 129 -10.36 24.96 -6.81
N LEU A 130 -10.18 23.66 -6.93
CA LEU A 130 -10.72 22.65 -6.05
C LEU A 130 -9.67 22.05 -5.10
N LEU A 131 -8.37 22.24 -5.37
CA LEU A 131 -7.27 21.54 -4.69
C LEU A 131 -7.30 21.74 -3.16
N ASP A 132 -7.54 22.96 -2.68
CA ASP A 132 -7.52 23.24 -1.24
C ASP A 132 -8.83 22.81 -0.54
N ASN A 133 -9.89 22.57 -1.31
CA ASN A 133 -11.14 22.00 -0.81
C ASN A 133 -11.27 20.50 -1.12
N THR A 134 -10.18 19.85 -1.46
CA THR A 134 -10.14 18.40 -1.73
C THR A 134 -9.22 17.72 -0.71
N ILE A 135 -9.75 16.69 -0.05
CA ILE A 135 -8.95 15.81 0.80
C ILE A 135 -8.25 14.81 -0.11
N ILE A 136 -6.93 14.79 -0.09
CA ILE A 136 -6.12 13.81 -0.83
C ILE A 136 -5.50 12.86 0.18
N VAL A 137 -5.76 11.57 0.02
CA VAL A 137 -5.18 10.50 0.82
C VAL A 137 -4.38 9.58 -0.08
N PHE A 138 -3.12 9.37 0.25
CA PHE A 138 -2.27 8.37 -0.38
C PHE A 138 -1.90 7.30 0.64
N THR A 139 -2.17 6.04 0.32
CA THR A 139 -1.90 4.91 1.20
C THR A 139 -1.68 3.63 0.38
N SER A 140 -1.41 2.52 1.04
CA SER A 140 -1.32 1.18 0.45
C SER A 140 -2.29 0.24 1.17
N ASP A 141 -2.63 -0.86 0.54
CA ASP A 141 -3.44 -1.94 1.12
C ASP A 141 -2.64 -2.77 2.13
N HIS A 142 -1.35 -3.03 1.85
CA HIS A 142 -0.41 -3.74 2.71
C HIS A 142 1.04 -3.32 2.41
N GLY A 143 1.96 -3.73 3.27
CA GLY A 143 3.39 -3.61 3.06
C GLY A 143 3.96 -4.74 2.18
N TYR A 144 5.29 -4.90 2.21
CA TYR A 144 5.98 -5.88 1.37
C TYR A 144 7.35 -6.21 1.95
N TRP A 145 7.77 -7.49 1.87
CA TRP A 145 9.11 -7.87 2.27
C TRP A 145 10.10 -7.79 1.12
N TYR A 146 11.19 -7.13 1.39
CA TYR A 146 12.32 -7.05 0.49
C TYR A 146 13.47 -7.99 0.89
N GLY A 147 13.13 -9.06 1.60
CA GLY A 147 14.06 -10.09 2.04
C GLY A 147 14.27 -10.16 3.53
N GLU A 148 13.58 -9.32 4.31
CA GLU A 148 13.58 -9.43 5.76
C GLU A 148 13.10 -10.82 6.17
N HIS A 149 13.71 -11.41 7.17
CA HIS A 149 13.48 -12.79 7.64
C HIS A 149 13.71 -13.88 6.56
N GLY A 150 14.42 -13.57 5.49
CA GLY A 150 14.55 -14.46 4.33
C GLY A 150 13.25 -14.62 3.53
N LEU A 151 12.26 -13.78 3.77
CA LEU A 151 10.97 -13.78 3.08
C LEU A 151 11.02 -12.90 1.84
N ASN A 152 10.28 -13.30 0.82
CA ASN A 152 10.11 -12.53 -0.41
C ASN A 152 8.64 -12.54 -0.82
N GLU A 153 8.21 -11.45 -1.46
CA GLU A 153 6.88 -11.34 -2.08
C GLU A 153 5.70 -11.76 -1.17
N GLU A 154 5.99 -12.11 0.07
CA GLU A 154 5.00 -12.50 1.06
C GLU A 154 4.49 -11.26 1.79
N ARG A 155 3.23 -11.25 2.18
CA ARG A 155 2.55 -10.12 2.82
C ARG A 155 1.49 -10.54 3.83
N ARG A 156 1.41 -11.84 4.11
CA ARG A 156 0.32 -12.42 4.90
C ARG A 156 0.65 -12.64 6.37
N LEU A 157 1.91 -12.52 6.73
CA LEU A 157 2.32 -12.61 8.13
C LEU A 157 2.32 -11.22 8.77
N ALA A 158 1.94 -11.13 10.03
CA ALA A 158 1.79 -9.87 10.76
C ALA A 158 3.12 -9.28 11.25
N TYR A 159 4.14 -9.22 10.38
CA TYR A 159 5.38 -8.52 10.62
C TYR A 159 5.25 -7.04 10.23
N GLU A 160 6.06 -6.18 10.82
CA GLU A 160 6.09 -4.73 10.54
C GLU A 160 6.15 -4.42 9.03
N GLU A 161 6.93 -5.18 8.28
CA GLU A 161 7.13 -5.00 6.85
C GLU A 161 5.85 -5.24 6.04
N ALA A 162 4.96 -6.08 6.54
CA ALA A 162 3.68 -6.39 5.87
C ALA A 162 2.52 -5.51 6.35
N ILE A 163 2.50 -5.13 7.64
CA ILE A 163 1.37 -4.42 8.24
C ILE A 163 1.55 -2.90 8.28
N ARG A 164 2.79 -2.41 8.22
CA ARG A 164 3.09 -0.97 8.28
C ARG A 164 3.09 -0.38 6.88
N ILE A 165 2.09 0.45 6.61
CA ILE A 165 1.86 1.08 5.31
C ILE A 165 2.05 2.59 5.40
N PRO A 166 2.37 3.28 4.29
CA PRO A 166 2.39 4.73 4.25
C PRO A 166 0.97 5.29 4.40
N LEU A 167 0.86 6.44 5.06
CA LEU A 167 -0.35 7.25 5.06
C LEU A 167 0.06 8.72 4.93
N LEU A 168 -0.30 9.34 3.82
CA LEU A 168 -0.11 10.76 3.57
C LEU A 168 -1.48 11.39 3.39
N VAL A 169 -1.73 12.49 4.07
CA VAL A 169 -2.99 13.23 3.98
C VAL A 169 -2.71 14.69 3.69
N ARG A 170 -3.34 15.22 2.64
CA ARG A 170 -3.36 16.64 2.31
C ARG A 170 -4.78 17.16 2.44
N TYR A 171 -4.99 18.09 3.35
CA TYR A 171 -6.23 18.89 3.46
C TYR A 171 -5.93 20.18 4.25
N PRO A 172 -5.49 21.25 3.62
CA PRO A 172 -5.02 22.48 4.29
C PRO A 172 -5.96 23.05 5.35
N PRO A 173 -7.31 22.96 5.21
CA PRO A 173 -8.22 23.47 6.24
C PRO A 173 -8.13 22.76 7.60
N LYS A 174 -7.58 21.55 7.65
CA LYS A 174 -7.56 20.72 8.87
C LYS A 174 -6.21 20.08 9.15
N VAL A 175 -5.39 19.84 8.15
CA VAL A 175 -4.11 19.11 8.26
C VAL A 175 -2.96 20.09 8.13
N GLN A 176 -2.18 20.25 9.21
CA GLN A 176 -0.99 21.09 9.20
C GLN A 176 0.08 20.50 8.26
N GLN A 177 0.59 21.31 7.36
CA GLN A 177 1.67 20.90 6.47
C GLN A 177 2.91 20.45 7.26
N GLY A 178 3.47 19.30 6.85
CA GLY A 178 4.69 18.75 7.43
C GLY A 178 4.51 18.10 8.81
N SER A 179 3.28 18.03 9.34
CA SER A 179 3.03 17.33 10.59
C SER A 179 3.31 15.83 10.47
N LYS A 180 3.89 15.23 11.52
CA LYS A 180 4.22 13.80 11.61
C LYS A 180 3.80 13.28 12.98
N PRO A 181 2.48 13.09 13.21
CA PRO A 181 2.01 12.57 14.49
C PRO A 181 2.45 11.12 14.71
N ASP A 182 2.85 10.79 15.94
CA ASP A 182 3.28 9.45 16.34
C ASP A 182 2.12 8.52 16.72
N ASN A 183 0.89 8.97 16.55
CA ASN A 183 -0.29 8.20 16.88
C ASN A 183 -0.41 6.95 16.01
N MET A 184 -0.73 5.82 16.64
CA MET A 184 -1.00 4.57 15.92
C MET A 184 -2.33 4.68 15.17
N VAL A 185 -2.28 4.70 13.83
CA VAL A 185 -3.44 4.80 12.96
C VAL A 185 -3.62 3.55 12.12
N LEU A 186 -4.85 3.25 11.72
CA LEU A 186 -5.21 2.04 11.00
C LEU A 186 -5.93 2.38 9.70
N SER A 187 -5.88 1.51 8.70
CA SER A 187 -6.63 1.67 7.45
C SER A 187 -8.14 1.80 7.68
N ILE A 188 -8.69 1.11 8.69
CA ILE A 188 -10.12 1.22 9.08
C ILE A 188 -10.51 2.61 9.63
N ASP A 189 -9.54 3.46 9.98
CA ASP A 189 -9.77 4.82 10.46
C ASP A 189 -10.11 5.79 9.32
N LEU A 190 -9.78 5.43 8.08
CA LEU A 190 -10.01 6.30 6.92
C LEU A 190 -11.49 6.53 6.66
N ALA A 191 -12.32 5.49 6.71
CA ALA A 191 -13.75 5.62 6.44
C ALA A 191 -14.46 6.57 7.42
N PRO A 192 -14.36 6.41 8.76
CA PRO A 192 -14.96 7.36 9.69
C PRO A 192 -14.36 8.76 9.57
N THR A 193 -13.08 8.89 9.23
CA THR A 193 -12.45 10.19 8.99
C THR A 193 -13.09 10.92 7.82
N LEU A 194 -13.24 10.25 6.69
CA LEU A 194 -13.83 10.84 5.49
C LEU A 194 -15.31 11.20 5.69
N VAL A 195 -16.07 10.35 6.38
CA VAL A 195 -17.47 10.62 6.71
C VAL A 195 -17.60 11.87 7.60
N GLN A 196 -16.78 11.97 8.64
CA GLN A 196 -16.79 13.16 9.51
C GLN A 196 -16.34 14.43 8.77
N LEU A 197 -15.33 14.35 7.90
CA LEU A 197 -14.88 15.49 7.11
C LEU A 197 -15.89 15.90 6.03
N ALA A 198 -16.76 14.99 5.59
CA ALA A 198 -17.89 15.29 4.73
C ALA A 198 -19.07 15.96 5.46
N GLY A 199 -18.97 16.14 6.78
CA GLY A 199 -20.01 16.78 7.60
C GLY A 199 -21.09 15.84 8.10
N GLU A 200 -20.92 14.54 7.93
CA GLU A 200 -21.88 13.52 8.37
C GLU A 200 -21.56 13.02 9.79
N ALA A 201 -22.60 12.61 10.50
CA ALA A 201 -22.46 12.04 11.83
C ALA A 201 -21.86 10.63 11.78
N LEU A 202 -20.93 10.34 12.68
CA LEU A 202 -20.39 9.00 12.85
C LEU A 202 -21.43 8.10 13.56
N THR A 203 -21.49 6.86 13.13
CA THR A 203 -22.31 5.82 13.76
C THR A 203 -21.42 4.83 14.51
N ASP A 204 -21.99 4.07 15.42
CA ASP A 204 -21.35 2.99 16.19
C ASP A 204 -20.94 1.77 15.32
N LYS A 205 -21.31 1.78 14.04
CA LYS A 205 -20.92 0.72 13.08
C LYS A 205 -19.44 0.79 12.66
N PHE A 206 -18.77 1.94 12.84
CA PHE A 206 -17.36 2.04 12.52
C PHE A 206 -16.51 1.42 13.64
N GLN A 207 -15.67 0.47 13.29
CA GLN A 207 -14.66 -0.09 14.21
C GLN A 207 -13.40 0.80 14.30
N GLY A 208 -13.14 1.59 13.25
CA GLY A 208 -12.08 2.58 13.22
C GLY A 208 -12.44 3.86 13.99
N ARG A 209 -11.45 4.69 14.24
CA ARG A 209 -11.60 6.01 14.88
C ARG A 209 -11.27 7.10 13.88
N SER A 210 -12.06 8.17 13.85
CA SER A 210 -11.73 9.31 13.00
C SER A 210 -10.38 9.92 13.37
N LEU A 211 -9.59 10.26 12.35
CA LEU A 211 -8.30 10.93 12.48
C LEU A 211 -8.42 12.45 12.68
N VAL A 212 -9.62 13.01 12.60
CA VAL A 212 -9.85 14.45 12.75
C VAL A 212 -9.24 15.00 14.05
N PRO A 213 -9.37 14.36 15.23
CA PRO A 213 -8.72 14.83 16.45
C PRO A 213 -7.19 14.89 16.33
N ILE A 214 -6.58 13.97 15.58
CA ILE A 214 -5.12 14.01 15.32
C ILE A 214 -4.77 15.21 14.45
N PHE A 215 -5.53 15.48 13.41
CA PHE A 215 -5.33 16.62 12.52
C PHE A 215 -5.44 17.97 13.26
N GLU A 216 -6.32 18.04 14.25
CA GLU A 216 -6.58 19.23 15.09
C GLU A 216 -5.71 19.32 16.34
N ASN A 217 -4.77 18.36 16.55
CA ASN A 217 -3.95 18.27 17.76
C ASN A 217 -4.79 18.24 19.06
N SER A 218 -5.98 17.63 19.01
CA SER A 218 -6.94 17.59 20.13
C SER A 218 -7.14 16.19 20.72
N VAL A 219 -6.14 15.31 20.51
CA VAL A 219 -6.21 13.91 20.99
C VAL A 219 -6.00 13.84 22.48
N GLU A 220 -6.99 13.39 23.23
CA GLU A 220 -6.87 13.13 24.67
C GLU A 220 -6.51 11.67 24.97
N ASN A 221 -7.15 10.71 24.30
CA ASN A 221 -6.95 9.28 24.49
C ASN A 221 -6.89 8.57 23.12
N TRP A 222 -5.75 8.02 22.78
CA TRP A 222 -5.55 7.26 21.55
C TRP A 222 -5.13 5.82 21.84
N ARG A 223 -5.30 4.94 20.86
CA ARG A 223 -4.92 3.54 21.00
C ARG A 223 -3.40 3.40 21.11
N SER A 224 -2.97 2.46 21.96
CA SER A 224 -1.57 2.03 22.12
C SER A 224 -1.32 0.62 21.60
N SER A 225 -2.39 -0.10 21.20
CA SER A 225 -2.32 -1.47 20.68
C SER A 225 -3.40 -1.71 19.65
N ILE A 226 -3.17 -2.71 18.80
CA ILE A 226 -4.12 -3.19 17.77
C ILE A 226 -4.18 -4.71 17.81
N LEU A 227 -5.29 -5.25 17.34
CA LEU A 227 -5.44 -6.67 17.02
C LEU A 227 -5.31 -6.84 15.51
N ILE A 228 -4.48 -7.80 15.11
CA ILE A 228 -4.35 -8.23 13.72
C ILE A 228 -4.85 -9.66 13.65
N GLU A 229 -5.79 -9.90 12.76
CA GLU A 229 -6.40 -11.20 12.57
C GLU A 229 -6.14 -11.69 11.14
N TYR A 230 -5.76 -12.96 11.03
CA TYR A 230 -5.60 -13.64 9.75
C TYR A 230 -6.17 -15.06 9.88
N TYR A 231 -7.30 -15.33 9.24
CA TYR A 231 -8.08 -16.53 9.52
C TYR A 231 -7.63 -17.76 8.75
N SER A 232 -7.33 -17.62 7.46
CA SER A 232 -6.83 -18.75 6.67
C SER A 232 -6.25 -18.33 5.33
N ASP A 233 -5.32 -19.13 4.83
CA ASP A 233 -4.85 -19.05 3.46
C ASP A 233 -4.60 -20.44 2.90
N THR A 234 -5.38 -20.80 1.89
CA THR A 234 -5.26 -22.11 1.23
C THR A 234 -4.29 -22.09 0.05
N VAL A 235 -3.87 -20.92 -0.40
CA VAL A 235 -3.01 -20.73 -1.57
C VAL A 235 -1.54 -20.79 -1.21
N PHE A 236 -1.18 -20.24 -0.05
CA PHE A 236 0.23 -20.18 0.39
C PHE A 236 0.61 -21.42 1.18
N LYS A 237 1.49 -22.21 0.61
CA LYS A 237 1.94 -23.48 1.20
C LYS A 237 2.50 -23.32 2.61
N LYS A 238 3.25 -22.23 2.88
CA LYS A 238 3.81 -21.93 4.21
C LYS A 238 2.70 -21.68 5.24
N MET A 239 1.69 -20.90 4.89
CA MET A 239 0.56 -20.61 5.79
C MET A 239 -0.24 -21.88 6.07
N LYS A 240 -0.52 -22.67 5.04
CA LYS A 240 -1.19 -23.97 5.19
C LYS A 240 -0.43 -24.90 6.12
N SER A 241 0.90 -24.95 6.06
CA SER A 241 1.72 -25.78 6.93
C SER A 241 1.74 -25.32 8.39
N MET A 242 1.44 -24.03 8.64
CA MET A 242 1.31 -23.47 9.99
C MET A 242 -0.06 -23.74 10.63
N GLY A 243 -1.00 -24.35 9.91
CA GLY A 243 -2.32 -24.68 10.42
C GLY A 243 -3.32 -23.52 10.36
N TYR A 244 -3.07 -22.52 9.54
CA TYR A 244 -3.98 -21.40 9.29
C TYR A 244 -4.82 -21.63 8.03
#